data_12dc13afee286435e2aa2dee988274e9
#
_entry.id   12dc13afee286435e2aa2dee988274e9
#
_cell.length_a   1.000
_cell.length_b   1.000
_cell.length_c   1.000
_cell.angle_alpha   90.00
_cell.angle_beta   90.00
_cell.angle_gamma   90.00
#
_symmetry.space_group_name_H-M   'P 1'
#
loop_
_entity.id
_entity.type
_entity.pdbx_description
1 polymer ?
#
loop_
_entity_poly.entity_id
_entity_poly.type
_entity_poly.pdbx_seq_one_letter_code
_entity_poly.pdbx_strand_id
1 'polypeptide(L)'
;MLKACSYCGRIHEGECPNKPKRNYQQEHSNASASRIKERKFRSSSEWQDCRTEVLERDKHLCRLCLHEDNYISVGERLDVHHIEPLHSAWSKRTKHSNLITLCKAHHYKADHGEYKAEYLKKIISTPPTIKK
;
A
#
# COMPACT_ATOMS: atom_id res chain seq x y z
N MET A 1 -1.60 9.46 37.87
CA MET A 1 -0.23 9.02 38.24
C MET A 1 0.77 9.66 37.27
N LEU A 2 1.70 10.44 37.82
CA LEU A 2 2.70 11.10 36.99
C LEU A 2 3.75 10.10 36.52
N LYS A 3 4.04 10.12 35.22
CA LYS A 3 5.05 9.27 34.60
C LYS A 3 6.17 10.12 34.01
N ALA A 4 7.38 9.59 33.99
CA ALA A 4 8.47 10.22 33.29
C ALA A 4 8.15 10.34 31.79
N CYS A 5 8.38 11.53 31.24
CA CYS A 5 8.15 11.77 29.83
C CYS A 5 9.12 10.95 28.95
N SER A 6 8.59 10.22 27.99
CA SER A 6 9.40 9.41 27.08
C SER A 6 10.31 10.25 26.18
N TYR A 7 10.03 11.54 26.03
CA TYR A 7 10.81 12.44 25.19
C TYR A 7 11.96 13.13 25.95
N CYS A 8 11.66 13.78 27.09
CA CYS A 8 12.64 14.55 27.84
C CYS A 8 13.12 13.89 29.15
N GLY A 9 12.48 12.79 29.55
CA GLY A 9 12.81 12.06 30.78
C GLY A 9 12.37 12.73 32.09
N ARG A 10 11.74 13.90 32.01
CA ARG A 10 11.25 14.65 33.18
C ARG A 10 9.77 14.36 33.41
N ILE A 11 9.35 14.59 34.66
CA ILE A 11 7.95 14.44 35.06
C ILE A 11 7.23 15.79 34.87
N HIS A 12 6.16 15.81 34.11
CA HIS A 12 5.28 16.96 33.92
C HIS A 12 3.87 16.49 33.57
N GLU A 13 2.90 17.38 33.74
CA GLU A 13 1.52 17.12 33.35
C GLU A 13 1.30 17.57 31.90
N GLY A 14 0.49 16.80 31.15
CA GLY A 14 0.12 17.11 29.80
C GLY A 14 1.24 16.90 28.80
N GLU A 15 1.21 17.66 27.72
CA GLU A 15 2.21 17.55 26.67
C GLU A 15 3.58 18.06 27.09
N CYS A 16 4.62 17.40 26.60
CA CYS A 16 5.99 17.79 26.88
C CYS A 16 6.31 19.18 26.29
N PRO A 17 6.73 20.16 27.12
CA PRO A 17 7.05 21.49 26.59
C PRO A 17 8.29 21.51 25.70
N ASN A 18 9.15 20.50 25.80
CA ASN A 18 10.35 20.38 24.97
C ASN A 18 10.12 19.61 23.68
N LYS A 19 8.95 18.97 23.53
CA LYS A 19 8.61 18.25 22.32
C LYS A 19 8.20 19.24 21.22
N PRO A 20 8.85 19.21 20.06
CA PRO A 20 8.46 20.09 18.97
C PRO A 20 7.03 19.77 18.52
N LYS A 21 6.21 20.79 18.40
CA LYS A 21 4.84 20.63 17.91
C LYS A 21 4.87 20.27 16.45
N ARG A 22 4.14 19.21 16.10
CA ARG A 22 4.03 18.76 14.72
C ARG A 22 3.25 19.78 13.91
N ASN A 23 3.87 20.34 12.88
CA ASN A 23 3.22 21.28 12.00
C ASN A 23 2.71 20.58 10.75
N TYR A 24 1.49 20.09 10.82
CA TYR A 24 0.85 19.38 9.70
C TYR A 24 0.79 20.19 8.41
N GLN A 25 0.56 21.50 8.52
CA GLN A 25 0.49 22.37 7.35
C GLN A 25 1.84 22.48 6.65
N GLN A 26 2.92 22.59 7.43
CA GLN A 26 4.27 22.68 6.88
C GLN A 26 4.72 21.32 6.29
N GLU A 27 4.37 20.23 6.93
CA GLU A 27 4.64 18.89 6.41
C GLU A 27 3.93 18.67 5.06
N HIS A 28 2.69 19.15 4.91
CA HIS A 28 1.95 19.09 3.64
C HIS A 28 2.53 20.02 2.58
N SER A 29 2.94 21.22 2.94
CA SER A 29 3.50 22.19 1.98
C SER A 29 4.89 21.79 1.48
N ASN A 30 5.63 20.99 2.28
CA ASN A 30 6.96 20.48 1.92
C ASN A 30 6.90 19.14 1.17
N ALA A 31 5.71 18.60 0.91
CA ALA A 31 5.57 17.39 0.11
C ALA A 31 6.08 17.64 -1.31
N SER A 32 6.88 16.71 -1.85
CA SER A 32 7.37 16.80 -3.22
C SER A 32 6.21 16.83 -4.23
N ALA A 33 6.41 17.44 -5.38
CA ALA A 33 5.43 17.47 -6.47
C ALA A 33 5.00 16.04 -6.86
N SER A 34 5.93 15.11 -6.83
CA SER A 34 5.68 13.69 -7.10
C SER A 34 4.69 13.07 -6.11
N ARG A 35 4.86 13.33 -4.81
CA ARG A 35 3.95 12.82 -3.76
C ARG A 35 2.55 13.41 -3.88
N ILE A 36 2.46 14.71 -4.21
CA ILE A 36 1.17 15.38 -4.42
C ILE A 36 0.43 14.75 -5.61
N LYS A 37 1.15 14.50 -6.68
CA LYS A 37 0.63 13.86 -7.90
C LYS A 37 0.11 12.45 -7.61
N GLU A 38 0.87 11.65 -6.88
CA GLU A 38 0.48 10.29 -6.48
C GLU A 38 -0.76 10.30 -5.59
N ARG A 39 -0.83 11.22 -4.63
CA ARG A 39 -1.97 11.35 -3.72
C ARG A 39 -3.25 11.73 -4.48
N LYS A 40 -3.16 12.69 -5.39
CA LYS A 40 -4.29 13.09 -6.25
C LYS A 40 -4.77 11.92 -7.10
N PHE A 41 -3.84 11.15 -7.66
CA PHE A 41 -4.17 9.96 -8.45
C PHE A 41 -4.93 8.92 -7.63
N ARG A 42 -4.47 8.61 -6.41
CA ARG A 42 -5.12 7.62 -5.54
C ARG A 42 -6.53 8.01 -5.11
N SER A 43 -6.84 9.30 -5.08
CA SER A 43 -8.19 9.78 -4.78
C SER A 43 -9.05 10.00 -6.03
N SER A 44 -8.50 9.79 -7.23
CA SER A 44 -9.24 10.00 -8.49
C SER A 44 -10.22 8.87 -8.77
N SER A 45 -11.29 9.20 -9.55
CA SER A 45 -12.23 8.19 -10.02
C SER A 45 -11.57 7.20 -10.98
N GLU A 46 -10.61 7.66 -11.79
CA GLU A 46 -9.81 6.83 -12.69
C GLU A 46 -9.14 5.67 -11.91
N TRP A 47 -8.52 5.98 -10.78
CA TRP A 47 -7.89 4.96 -9.94
C TRP A 47 -8.92 4.04 -9.28
N GLN A 48 -10.02 4.60 -8.74
CA GLN A 48 -11.04 3.79 -8.08
C GLN A 48 -11.68 2.79 -9.04
N ASP A 49 -11.96 3.20 -10.26
CA ASP A 49 -12.51 2.32 -11.29
C ASP A 49 -11.51 1.23 -11.68
N CYS A 50 -10.25 1.60 -11.91
CA CYS A 50 -9.17 0.68 -12.21
C CYS A 50 -8.95 -0.33 -11.10
N ARG A 51 -8.94 0.13 -9.85
CA ARG A 51 -8.79 -0.69 -8.66
C ARG A 51 -9.90 -1.74 -8.58
N THR A 52 -11.14 -1.33 -8.81
CA THR A 52 -12.30 -2.23 -8.81
C THR A 52 -12.16 -3.30 -9.90
N GLU A 53 -11.76 -2.92 -11.09
CA GLU A 53 -11.53 -3.86 -12.20
C GLU A 53 -10.45 -4.90 -11.88
N VAL A 54 -9.36 -4.46 -11.24
CA VAL A 54 -8.28 -5.37 -10.83
C VAL A 54 -8.74 -6.32 -9.73
N LEU A 55 -9.50 -5.83 -8.75
CA LEU A 55 -10.08 -6.66 -7.69
C LEU A 55 -10.99 -7.74 -8.29
N GLU A 56 -11.83 -7.38 -9.26
CA GLU A 56 -12.71 -8.31 -9.96
C GLU A 56 -11.91 -9.34 -10.76
N ARG A 57 -10.87 -8.91 -11.47
CA ARG A 57 -9.96 -9.80 -12.20
C ARG A 57 -9.37 -10.84 -11.28
N ASP A 58 -8.93 -10.42 -10.10
CA ASP A 58 -8.29 -11.29 -9.10
C ASP A 58 -9.30 -11.96 -8.17
N LYS A 59 -10.61 -11.82 -8.46
CA LYS A 59 -11.72 -12.43 -7.72
C LYS A 59 -11.73 -12.06 -6.23
N HIS A 60 -11.27 -10.85 -5.91
CA HIS A 60 -11.17 -10.35 -4.53
C HIS A 60 -10.36 -11.28 -3.63
N LEU A 61 -9.27 -11.82 -4.16
CA LEU A 61 -8.34 -12.70 -3.45
C LEU A 61 -6.93 -12.17 -3.52
N CYS A 62 -6.16 -12.37 -2.45
CA CYS A 62 -4.73 -12.09 -2.48
C CYS A 62 -4.05 -13.10 -3.41
N ARG A 63 -3.44 -12.62 -4.48
CA ARG A 63 -2.83 -13.50 -5.49
C ARG A 63 -1.63 -14.27 -4.94
N LEU A 64 -0.89 -13.69 -3.99
CA LEU A 64 0.24 -14.37 -3.34
C LEU A 64 -0.20 -15.45 -2.35
N CYS A 65 -1.23 -15.18 -1.55
CA CYS A 65 -1.82 -16.21 -0.68
C CYS A 65 -2.29 -17.40 -1.51
N LEU A 66 -2.97 -17.12 -2.62
CA LEU A 66 -3.49 -18.16 -3.49
C LEU A 66 -2.38 -18.94 -4.18
N HIS A 67 -1.38 -18.24 -4.70
CA HIS A 67 -0.29 -18.86 -5.46
C HIS A 67 0.68 -19.67 -4.58
N GLU A 68 1.09 -19.10 -3.43
CA GLU A 68 2.09 -19.71 -2.58
C GLU A 68 1.51 -20.72 -1.59
N ASP A 69 0.38 -20.37 -0.97
CA ASP A 69 -0.20 -21.14 0.13
C ASP A 69 -1.51 -21.84 -0.23
N ASN A 70 -1.99 -21.66 -1.47
CA ASN A 70 -3.31 -22.09 -1.91
C ASN A 70 -4.42 -21.65 -0.93
N TYR A 71 -4.22 -20.48 -0.33
CA TYR A 71 -5.09 -19.92 0.70
C TYR A 71 -6.07 -18.91 0.09
N ILE A 72 -7.34 -19.05 0.44
CA ILE A 72 -8.41 -18.17 0.00
C ILE A 72 -8.61 -17.10 1.07
N SER A 73 -8.24 -15.85 0.76
CA SER A 73 -8.28 -14.72 1.68
C SER A 73 -9.65 -14.03 1.74
N VAL A 74 -10.70 -14.81 1.97
CA VAL A 74 -12.07 -14.29 2.04
C VAL A 74 -12.24 -13.45 3.31
N GLY A 75 -12.81 -12.25 3.15
CA GLY A 75 -13.08 -11.35 4.26
C GLY A 75 -11.89 -10.54 4.74
N GLU A 76 -10.71 -10.75 4.19
CA GLU A 76 -9.53 -9.97 4.52
C GLU A 76 -9.52 -8.64 3.76
N ARG A 77 -8.90 -7.64 4.36
CA ARG A 77 -8.68 -6.36 3.71
C ARG A 77 -7.64 -6.52 2.62
N LEU A 78 -8.00 -6.15 1.39
CA LEU A 78 -7.13 -6.28 0.23
C LEU A 78 -6.71 -4.91 -0.29
N ASP A 79 -5.49 -4.83 -0.77
CA ASP A 79 -4.94 -3.65 -1.43
C ASP A 79 -4.51 -4.01 -2.85
N VAL A 80 -4.63 -3.06 -3.77
CA VAL A 80 -4.10 -3.20 -5.13
C VAL A 80 -2.74 -2.52 -5.17
N HIS A 81 -1.70 -3.33 -5.42
CA HIS A 81 -0.31 -2.90 -5.41
C HIS A 81 0.19 -2.64 -6.83
N HIS A 82 0.93 -1.53 -7.00
CA HIS A 82 1.65 -1.24 -8.24
C HIS A 82 2.95 -2.05 -8.25
N ILE A 83 3.08 -2.97 -9.19
CA ILE A 83 4.27 -3.83 -9.32
C ILE A 83 5.50 -2.98 -9.58
N GLU A 84 5.43 -2.09 -10.59
CA GLU A 84 6.41 -1.03 -10.79
C GLU A 84 5.86 0.24 -10.13
N PRO A 85 6.62 0.86 -9.19
CA PRO A 85 6.11 1.97 -8.40
C PRO A 85 5.65 3.18 -9.22
N LEU A 86 4.66 3.92 -8.72
CA LEU A 86 4.12 5.11 -9.39
C LEU A 86 5.20 6.11 -9.76
N HIS A 87 6.16 6.36 -8.87
CA HIS A 87 7.21 7.36 -9.08
C HIS A 87 8.17 7.00 -10.22
N SER A 88 8.31 5.73 -10.54
CA SER A 88 9.21 5.26 -11.61
C SER A 88 8.48 4.82 -12.87
N ALA A 89 7.18 4.52 -12.78
CA ALA A 89 6.39 3.99 -13.90
C ALA A 89 5.01 4.63 -13.96
N TRP A 90 4.96 5.96 -13.99
CA TRP A 90 3.72 6.74 -14.01
C TRP A 90 2.80 6.35 -15.17
N SER A 91 3.37 6.08 -16.36
CA SER A 91 2.60 5.67 -17.54
C SER A 91 1.86 4.35 -17.38
N LYS A 92 2.27 3.54 -16.41
CA LYS A 92 1.66 2.24 -16.11
C LYS A 92 0.71 2.26 -14.91
N ARG A 93 0.34 3.46 -14.44
CA ARG A 93 -0.47 3.62 -13.23
C ARG A 93 -1.83 2.93 -13.26
N THR A 94 -2.42 2.79 -14.44
CA THR A 94 -3.71 2.10 -14.65
C THR A 94 -3.62 0.85 -15.53
N LYS A 95 -2.42 0.40 -15.82
CA LYS A 95 -2.24 -0.85 -16.56
C LYS A 95 -2.49 -2.05 -15.66
N HIS A 96 -3.47 -2.87 -16.01
CA HIS A 96 -3.81 -4.08 -15.25
C HIS A 96 -2.61 -5.03 -15.12
N SER A 97 -1.74 -5.09 -16.12
CA SER A 97 -0.51 -5.90 -16.09
C SER A 97 0.53 -5.42 -15.07
N ASN A 98 0.36 -4.20 -14.53
CA ASN A 98 1.22 -3.62 -13.50
C ASN A 98 0.57 -3.62 -12.12
N LEU A 99 -0.61 -4.23 -11.97
CA LEU A 99 -1.39 -4.20 -10.75
C LEU A 99 -1.69 -5.60 -10.26
N ILE A 100 -1.58 -5.80 -8.94
CA ILE A 100 -1.83 -7.09 -8.30
C ILE A 100 -2.58 -6.87 -6.98
N THR A 101 -3.57 -7.72 -6.71
CA THR A 101 -4.32 -7.69 -5.46
C THR A 101 -3.57 -8.49 -4.39
N LEU A 102 -3.28 -7.85 -3.26
CA LEU A 102 -2.54 -8.44 -2.14
C LEU A 102 -3.25 -8.17 -0.81
N CYS A 103 -3.12 -9.10 0.13
CA CYS A 103 -3.51 -8.86 1.51
C CYS A 103 -2.48 -7.91 2.17
N LYS A 104 -2.81 -7.38 3.34
CA LYS A 104 -1.93 -6.44 4.04
C LYS A 104 -0.52 -6.99 4.27
N ALA A 105 -0.41 -8.25 4.69
CA ALA A 105 0.88 -8.88 4.97
C ALA A 105 1.75 -8.98 3.71
N HIS A 106 1.18 -9.44 2.60
CA HIS A 106 1.90 -9.54 1.34
C HIS A 106 2.19 -8.18 0.71
N HIS A 107 1.27 -7.22 0.86
CA HIS A 107 1.49 -5.85 0.40
C HIS A 107 2.69 -5.21 1.12
N TYR A 108 2.77 -5.40 2.43
CA TYR A 108 3.92 -4.95 3.22
C TYR A 108 5.23 -5.56 2.70
N LYS A 109 5.26 -6.87 2.48
CA LYS A 109 6.44 -7.56 1.96
C LYS A 109 6.82 -7.09 0.56
N ALA A 110 5.84 -6.88 -0.30
CA ALA A 110 6.07 -6.37 -1.67
C ALA A 110 6.66 -4.95 -1.64
N ASP A 111 6.16 -4.07 -0.77
CA ASP A 111 6.68 -2.71 -0.59
C ASP A 111 8.12 -2.70 -0.08
N HIS A 112 8.52 -3.73 0.66
CA HIS A 112 9.88 -3.87 1.18
C HIS A 112 10.82 -4.68 0.26
N GLY A 113 10.40 -4.90 -0.98
CA GLY A 113 11.24 -5.51 -2.01
C GLY A 113 11.44 -7.02 -1.88
N GLU A 114 10.62 -7.73 -1.13
CA GLU A 114 10.74 -9.19 -0.95
C GLU A 114 10.33 -9.97 -2.21
N TYR A 115 9.61 -9.33 -3.14
CA TYR A 115 9.16 -9.95 -4.39
C TYR A 115 9.67 -9.17 -5.59
N LYS A 116 10.22 -9.89 -6.57
CA LYS A 116 10.65 -9.28 -7.83
C LYS A 116 9.44 -8.96 -8.72
N ALA A 117 9.52 -7.85 -9.46
CA ALA A 117 8.47 -7.42 -10.38
C ALA A 117 8.10 -8.53 -11.37
N GLU A 118 9.09 -9.23 -11.91
CA GLU A 118 8.89 -10.33 -12.86
C GLU A 118 8.08 -11.48 -12.27
N TYR A 119 8.33 -11.80 -11.00
CA TYR A 119 7.60 -12.84 -10.28
C TYR A 119 6.12 -12.48 -10.13
N LEU A 120 5.84 -11.24 -9.72
CA LEU A 120 4.46 -10.76 -9.57
C LEU A 120 3.73 -10.68 -10.91
N LYS A 121 4.39 -10.23 -11.96
CA LYS A 121 3.83 -10.20 -13.32
C LYS A 121 3.50 -11.59 -13.83
N LYS A 122 4.33 -12.56 -13.53
CA LYS A 122 4.10 -13.95 -13.90
C LYS A 122 2.85 -14.51 -13.21
N ILE A 123 2.65 -14.20 -11.93
CA ILE A 123 1.48 -14.65 -11.18
C ILE A 123 0.19 -14.12 -11.82
N ILE A 124 0.14 -12.84 -12.14
CA ILE A 124 -1.08 -12.22 -12.71
C ILE A 124 -1.30 -12.55 -14.18
N SER A 125 -0.30 -13.10 -14.88
CA SER A 125 -0.46 -13.53 -16.27
C SER A 125 -1.38 -14.73 -16.43
N THR A 126 -1.62 -15.45 -15.34
CA THR A 126 -2.57 -16.58 -15.29
C THR A 126 -3.78 -16.17 -14.45
N PRO A 127 -5.00 -16.65 -14.81
CA PRO A 127 -6.17 -16.36 -13.98
C PRO A 127 -6.05 -17.00 -12.59
N PRO A 128 -6.70 -16.41 -11.55
CA PRO A 128 -6.67 -16.98 -10.22
C PRO A 128 -7.37 -18.34 -10.22
N THR A 129 -6.63 -19.39 -9.92
CA THR A 129 -7.13 -20.76 -9.86
C THR A 129 -6.87 -21.36 -8.48
N ILE A 130 -7.91 -22.03 -7.97
CA ILE A 130 -7.81 -22.78 -6.71
C ILE A 130 -7.32 -24.17 -7.08
N LYS A 131 -6.16 -24.55 -6.57
CA LYS A 131 -5.64 -25.89 -6.74
C LYS A 131 -6.40 -26.84 -5.85
N LYS A 132 -6.93 -27.88 -6.42
CA LYS A 132 -7.58 -28.96 -5.63
C LYS A 132 -6.56 -29.96 -5.15
#